data_3286fff114821a144c333c5649142cbc
#
_entry.id   3286fff114821a144c333c5649142cbc
#
_cell.length_a   1.000
_cell.length_b   1.000
_cell.length_c   1.000
_cell.angle_alpha   90.00
_cell.angle_beta   90.00
_cell.angle_gamma   90.00
#
_symmetry.space_group_name_H-M   'P 1'
#
loop_
_entity.id
_entity.type
_entity.pdbx_description
1 polymer ?
#
loop_
_entity_poly.entity_id
_entity_poly.type
_entity_poly.pdbx_seq_one_letter_code
_entity_poly.pdbx_strand_id
1 'polypeptide(L)'
;LSKNSRNKFRIGDRSFIFWASSNNEAAEQTEKSLFDLLGYNEEVNDDPNAKIEQVRKVFTAIYSGSLKTSLEDRFYILGLAPNSARIAVVYWSECSLKEFAGKILCHFKDMEIKDTRNDKKPYMGIKSMLSAVTLNGKQSEATPNLPEAIVKSIFQGTPYPFTLFSACIRRIRAEAGSKDAIRIARMAIIKAYLNRTSSNNKKIEIMLDKSNTNQGYLCGRLFAVLDKIQVDANGGSSIRERYMNAASATPASVFATILNLSSHHMEKLSNQGKKIFFEKMKQEIIDKIPATGFPAHLDLQDQGRFFIGYYHQKQEFFTKKEEENKD
;
A
#
# COMPACT_ATOMS: atom_id res chain seq x y z
N LEU A 1 -14.81 15.72 -26.85
CA LEU A 1 -14.11 14.44 -26.81
C LEU A 1 -15.15 13.33 -26.63
N SER A 2 -15.13 12.33 -27.53
CA SER A 2 -16.05 11.18 -27.48
C SER A 2 -15.91 10.44 -26.14
N LYS A 3 -17.02 9.90 -25.62
CA LYS A 3 -17.06 9.09 -24.39
C LYS A 3 -16.14 7.87 -24.47
N ASN A 4 -15.83 7.40 -25.67
CA ASN A 4 -15.04 6.20 -25.99
C ASN A 4 -13.63 6.50 -26.51
N SER A 5 -13.08 7.69 -26.32
CA SER A 5 -11.73 8.01 -26.75
C SER A 5 -10.69 7.25 -25.92
N ARG A 6 -9.83 6.44 -26.56
CA ARG A 6 -8.83 5.59 -25.91
C ARG A 6 -7.70 6.37 -25.22
N ASN A 7 -7.49 7.62 -25.58
CA ASN A 7 -6.43 8.49 -25.03
C ASN A 7 -6.95 9.45 -23.95
N LYS A 8 -8.04 9.09 -23.28
CA LYS A 8 -8.66 9.88 -22.23
C LYS A 8 -9.09 9.00 -21.06
N PHE A 9 -8.87 9.46 -19.85
CA PHE A 9 -9.50 8.88 -18.66
C PHE A 9 -10.12 9.98 -17.80
N ARG A 10 -11.08 9.60 -16.97
CA ARG A 10 -11.80 10.50 -16.09
C ARG A 10 -11.69 10.04 -14.64
N ILE A 11 -11.45 10.98 -13.72
CA ILE A 11 -11.48 10.75 -12.28
C ILE A 11 -12.37 11.80 -11.65
N GLY A 12 -13.55 11.38 -11.18
CA GLY A 12 -14.58 12.31 -10.72
C GLY A 12 -15.02 13.23 -11.86
N ASP A 13 -14.92 14.55 -11.66
CA ASP A 13 -15.23 15.58 -12.64
C ASP A 13 -14.05 15.97 -13.53
N ARG A 14 -12.85 15.41 -13.28
CA ARG A 14 -11.62 15.73 -14.01
C ARG A 14 -11.38 14.77 -15.15
N SER A 15 -10.96 15.31 -16.30
CA SER A 15 -10.57 14.53 -17.47
C SER A 15 -9.08 14.71 -17.74
N PHE A 16 -8.38 13.60 -17.97
CA PHE A 16 -6.99 13.61 -18.39
C PHE A 16 -6.90 13.08 -19.81
N ILE A 17 -6.14 13.78 -20.65
CA ILE A 17 -5.88 13.44 -22.03
C ILE A 17 -4.38 13.22 -22.16
N PHE A 18 -3.98 12.20 -22.89
CA PHE A 18 -2.59 11.89 -23.15
C PHE A 18 -2.37 11.55 -24.60
N TRP A 19 -1.20 11.89 -25.11
CA TRP A 19 -0.78 11.58 -26.49
C TRP A 19 0.74 11.56 -26.58
N ALA A 20 1.24 10.91 -27.65
CA ALA A 20 2.65 10.90 -27.98
C ALA A 20 2.93 11.72 -29.26
N SER A 21 4.13 12.21 -29.42
CA SER A 21 4.55 13.01 -30.60
C SER A 21 4.77 12.15 -31.83
N SER A 22 4.91 10.83 -31.69
CA SER A 22 5.09 9.90 -32.80
C SER A 22 4.02 8.82 -32.80
N ASN A 23 3.62 8.36 -33.99
CA ASN A 23 2.71 7.22 -34.17
C ASN A 23 3.50 5.91 -34.24
N ASN A 24 4.46 5.70 -33.33
CA ASN A 24 5.13 4.42 -33.24
C ASN A 24 4.35 3.43 -32.37
N GLU A 25 4.62 2.15 -32.57
CA GLU A 25 3.94 1.08 -31.82
C GLU A 25 4.09 1.19 -30.32
N ALA A 26 5.26 1.65 -29.84
CA ALA A 26 5.51 1.86 -28.41
C ALA A 26 4.62 2.95 -27.81
N ALA A 27 4.42 4.06 -28.53
CA ALA A 27 3.54 5.16 -28.11
C ALA A 27 2.09 4.69 -28.03
N GLU A 28 1.61 3.97 -29.03
CA GLU A 28 0.24 3.44 -29.08
C GLU A 28 0.00 2.41 -27.95
N GLN A 29 0.95 1.51 -27.71
CA GLN A 29 0.85 0.54 -26.61
C GLN A 29 0.90 1.23 -25.25
N THR A 30 1.68 2.31 -25.09
CA THR A 30 1.74 3.08 -23.85
C THR A 30 0.42 3.76 -23.56
N GLU A 31 -0.24 4.35 -24.58
CA GLU A 31 -1.55 4.97 -24.42
C GLU A 31 -2.62 3.95 -24.01
N LYS A 32 -2.65 2.77 -24.62
CA LYS A 32 -3.55 1.67 -24.26
C LYS A 32 -3.30 1.21 -22.81
N SER A 33 -2.03 1.03 -22.46
CA SER A 33 -1.63 0.52 -21.14
C SER A 33 -1.89 1.52 -20.03
N LEU A 34 -1.76 2.82 -20.30
CA LEU A 34 -2.08 3.85 -19.32
C LEU A 34 -3.57 3.83 -18.95
N PHE A 35 -4.43 3.54 -19.90
CA PHE A 35 -5.86 3.40 -19.70
C PHE A 35 -6.20 2.25 -18.74
N ASP A 36 -5.54 1.10 -18.92
CA ASP A 36 -5.71 -0.07 -18.07
C ASP A 36 -5.11 0.13 -16.67
N LEU A 37 -3.94 0.80 -16.59
CA LEU A 37 -3.28 1.12 -15.33
C LEU A 37 -4.18 1.92 -14.37
N LEU A 38 -4.96 2.84 -14.92
CA LEU A 38 -5.80 3.73 -14.14
C LEU A 38 -7.13 3.08 -13.73
N GLY A 39 -7.34 1.82 -14.11
CA GLY A 39 -8.47 1.00 -13.66
C GLY A 39 -9.81 1.44 -14.25
N TYR A 40 -9.80 1.97 -15.46
CA TYR A 40 -10.96 2.63 -16.05
C TYR A 40 -11.76 1.77 -17.04
N ASN A 41 -11.47 0.50 -17.18
CA ASN A 41 -12.28 -0.38 -18.02
C ASN A 41 -13.51 -0.88 -17.26
N GLU A 42 -14.63 -0.17 -17.40
CA GLU A 42 -15.93 -0.59 -16.85
C GLU A 42 -16.55 -1.79 -17.60
N GLU A 43 -16.02 -2.15 -18.77
CA GLU A 43 -16.71 -3.06 -19.70
C GLU A 43 -16.17 -4.49 -19.78
N VAL A 44 -15.13 -4.86 -19.06
CA VAL A 44 -14.56 -6.21 -19.20
C VAL A 44 -14.39 -6.89 -17.84
N ASN A 45 -15.13 -7.98 -17.69
CA ASN A 45 -15.06 -8.96 -16.58
C ASN A 45 -13.74 -9.78 -16.54
N ASP A 46 -12.65 -9.27 -17.13
CA ASP A 46 -11.35 -9.92 -17.12
C ASP A 46 -10.59 -9.60 -15.83
N ASP A 47 -9.77 -10.55 -15.39
CA ASP A 47 -8.94 -10.43 -14.20
C ASP A 47 -8.14 -9.11 -14.19
N PRO A 48 -8.43 -8.18 -13.28
CA PRO A 48 -7.72 -6.89 -13.22
C PRO A 48 -6.20 -7.05 -13.06
N ASN A 49 -5.74 -8.15 -12.45
CA ASN A 49 -4.32 -8.41 -12.23
C ASN A 49 -3.59 -8.79 -13.53
N ALA A 50 -4.23 -9.54 -14.43
CA ALA A 50 -3.64 -9.91 -15.72
C ALA A 50 -3.39 -8.68 -16.60
N LYS A 51 -4.32 -7.73 -16.62
CA LYS A 51 -4.17 -6.47 -17.36
C LYS A 51 -3.05 -5.61 -16.81
N ILE A 52 -2.95 -5.49 -15.50
CA ILE A 52 -1.89 -4.69 -14.87
C ILE A 52 -0.51 -5.33 -15.11
N GLU A 53 -0.41 -6.66 -15.15
CA GLU A 53 0.84 -7.33 -15.52
C GLU A 53 1.25 -7.05 -16.98
N GLN A 54 0.30 -6.97 -17.92
CA GLN A 54 0.58 -6.55 -19.29
C GLN A 54 1.09 -5.11 -19.36
N VAL A 55 0.44 -4.19 -18.65
CA VAL A 55 0.88 -2.80 -18.50
C VAL A 55 2.33 -2.75 -17.99
N ARG A 56 2.64 -3.49 -16.95
CA ARG A 56 4.00 -3.55 -16.41
C ARG A 56 5.01 -4.06 -17.42
N LYS A 57 4.67 -5.09 -18.17
CA LYS A 57 5.55 -5.63 -19.24
C LYS A 57 5.85 -4.59 -20.31
N VAL A 58 4.84 -3.85 -20.76
CA VAL A 58 5.02 -2.76 -21.75
C VAL A 58 5.95 -1.68 -21.21
N PHE A 59 5.70 -1.17 -20.02
CA PHE A 59 6.55 -0.14 -19.42
C PHE A 59 7.97 -0.65 -19.14
N THR A 60 8.14 -1.90 -18.76
CA THR A 60 9.45 -2.53 -18.60
C THR A 60 10.19 -2.60 -19.92
N ALA A 61 9.51 -2.98 -20.99
CA ALA A 61 10.11 -3.06 -22.35
C ALA A 61 10.53 -1.67 -22.86
N ILE A 62 9.73 -0.65 -22.63
CA ILE A 62 10.08 0.75 -22.97
C ILE A 62 11.31 1.21 -22.15
N TYR A 63 11.31 1.00 -20.85
CA TYR A 63 12.38 1.45 -19.96
C TYR A 63 13.71 0.76 -20.24
N SER A 64 13.69 -0.55 -20.52
CA SER A 64 14.87 -1.35 -20.87
C SER A 64 15.36 -1.12 -22.30
N GLY A 65 14.57 -0.46 -23.15
CA GLY A 65 14.86 -0.29 -24.56
C GLY A 65 14.59 -1.53 -25.43
N SER A 66 13.91 -2.55 -24.88
CA SER A 66 13.50 -3.75 -25.64
C SER A 66 12.40 -3.43 -26.63
N LEU A 67 11.54 -2.47 -26.33
CA LEU A 67 10.60 -1.88 -27.24
C LEU A 67 11.23 -0.59 -27.79
N LYS A 68 11.45 -0.55 -29.11
CA LYS A 68 12.12 0.59 -29.75
C LYS A 68 11.29 1.86 -29.61
N THR A 69 11.80 2.82 -28.85
CA THR A 69 11.33 4.19 -28.82
C THR A 69 12.41 5.08 -29.38
N SER A 70 12.05 6.09 -30.19
CA SER A 70 13.02 7.12 -30.53
C SER A 70 13.35 7.94 -29.26
N LEU A 71 14.58 8.42 -29.14
CA LEU A 71 14.98 9.29 -28.03
C LEU A 71 14.17 10.62 -28.00
N GLU A 72 13.55 10.95 -29.11
CA GLU A 72 12.75 12.16 -29.32
C GLU A 72 11.26 11.93 -29.05
N ASP A 73 10.83 10.69 -28.77
CA ASP A 73 9.43 10.39 -28.45
C ASP A 73 9.02 11.12 -27.17
N ARG A 74 8.16 12.10 -27.34
CA ARG A 74 7.61 12.90 -26.25
C ARG A 74 6.20 12.44 -25.93
N PHE A 75 5.96 12.32 -24.64
CA PHE A 75 4.67 11.94 -24.09
C PHE A 75 4.07 13.14 -23.35
N TYR A 76 2.85 13.49 -23.70
CA TYR A 76 2.13 14.64 -23.16
C TYR A 76 0.91 14.21 -22.37
N ILE A 77 0.68 14.88 -21.25
CA ILE A 77 -0.51 14.66 -20.40
C ILE A 77 -1.14 16.00 -20.08
N LEU A 78 -2.42 16.15 -20.41
CA LEU A 78 -3.24 17.32 -20.13
C LEU A 78 -4.39 16.94 -19.21
N GLY A 79 -4.44 17.50 -18.01
CA GLY A 79 -5.55 17.37 -17.07
C GLY A 79 -6.47 18.57 -17.14
N LEU A 80 -7.76 18.31 -17.28
CA LEU A 80 -8.81 19.32 -17.40
C LEU A 80 -9.85 19.12 -16.30
N ALA A 81 -10.34 20.22 -15.71
CA ALA A 81 -11.45 20.24 -14.77
C ALA A 81 -12.50 21.27 -15.17
N PRO A 82 -13.77 21.02 -14.91
CA PRO A 82 -14.80 22.04 -15.04
C PRO A 82 -14.58 23.15 -14.00
N ASN A 83 -14.72 24.40 -14.43
CA ASN A 83 -14.67 25.58 -13.57
C ASN A 83 -15.81 26.52 -13.97
N SER A 84 -16.99 26.30 -13.40
CA SER A 84 -18.25 26.96 -13.80
C SER A 84 -18.49 26.80 -15.31
N ALA A 85 -18.60 27.87 -16.07
CA ALA A 85 -18.78 27.86 -17.52
C ALA A 85 -17.46 27.70 -18.31
N ARG A 86 -16.31 27.49 -17.63
CA ARG A 86 -14.99 27.42 -18.24
C ARG A 86 -14.33 26.06 -17.98
N ILE A 87 -13.29 25.75 -18.74
CA ILE A 87 -12.41 24.59 -18.52
C ILE A 87 -11.12 25.12 -17.92
N ALA A 88 -10.71 24.58 -16.78
CA ALA A 88 -9.42 24.86 -16.16
C ALA A 88 -8.43 23.76 -16.52
N VAL A 89 -7.20 24.13 -16.85
CA VAL A 89 -6.06 23.20 -16.95
C VAL A 89 -5.55 22.98 -15.52
N VAL A 90 -5.71 21.75 -15.02
CA VAL A 90 -5.30 21.38 -13.65
C VAL A 90 -3.98 20.61 -13.63
N TYR A 91 -3.56 20.10 -14.78
CA TYR A 91 -2.32 19.36 -14.94
C TYR A 91 -1.77 19.49 -16.35
N TRP A 92 -0.45 19.68 -16.44
CA TRP A 92 0.30 19.58 -17.69
C TRP A 92 1.64 18.89 -17.41
N SER A 93 2.02 17.96 -18.27
CA SER A 93 3.32 17.31 -18.24
C SER A 93 3.78 16.97 -19.63
N GLU A 94 5.07 17.13 -19.84
CA GLU A 94 5.80 16.72 -21.05
C GLU A 94 7.06 15.98 -20.58
N CYS A 95 7.30 14.77 -21.09
CA CYS A 95 8.48 13.97 -20.79
C CYS A 95 8.75 12.97 -21.91
N SER A 96 9.93 12.35 -21.93
CA SER A 96 10.16 11.21 -22.82
C SER A 96 9.36 9.98 -22.37
N LEU A 97 9.02 9.10 -23.33
CA LEU A 97 8.36 7.82 -23.01
C LEU A 97 9.17 6.98 -22.01
N LYS A 98 10.49 6.97 -22.14
CA LYS A 98 11.37 6.27 -21.22
C LYS A 98 11.30 6.82 -19.79
N GLU A 99 11.34 8.15 -19.65
CA GLU A 99 11.21 8.81 -18.35
C GLU A 99 9.85 8.54 -17.70
N PHE A 100 8.79 8.63 -18.51
CA PHE A 100 7.44 8.32 -18.04
C PHE A 100 7.31 6.86 -17.60
N ALA A 101 7.83 5.91 -18.40
CA ALA A 101 7.87 4.49 -18.06
C ALA A 101 8.60 4.26 -16.73
N GLY A 102 9.72 4.93 -16.48
CA GLY A 102 10.46 4.86 -15.22
C GLY A 102 9.62 5.32 -14.02
N LYS A 103 8.86 6.41 -14.16
CA LYS A 103 7.95 6.92 -13.09
C LYS A 103 6.83 5.92 -12.78
N ILE A 104 6.24 5.32 -13.81
CA ILE A 104 5.21 4.28 -13.64
C ILE A 104 5.77 3.02 -12.97
N LEU A 105 6.93 2.54 -13.40
CA LEU A 105 7.59 1.38 -12.79
C LEU A 105 7.97 1.65 -11.32
N CYS A 106 8.39 2.87 -11.01
CA CYS A 106 8.63 3.29 -9.64
C CYS A 106 7.35 3.23 -8.80
N HIS A 107 6.21 3.71 -9.34
CA HIS A 107 4.91 3.58 -8.67
C HIS A 107 4.55 2.12 -8.37
N PHE A 108 4.71 1.21 -9.32
CA PHE A 108 4.46 -0.22 -9.09
C PHE A 108 5.35 -0.78 -7.98
N LYS A 109 6.66 -0.47 -8.01
CA LYS A 109 7.60 -0.92 -6.99
C LYS A 109 7.28 -0.38 -5.60
N ASP A 110 6.85 0.88 -5.52
CA ASP A 110 6.45 1.49 -4.24
C ASP A 110 5.21 0.82 -3.65
N MET A 111 4.24 0.47 -4.50
CA MET A 111 3.00 -0.19 -4.08
C MET A 111 3.15 -1.71 -3.84
N GLU A 112 4.27 -2.31 -4.22
CA GLU A 112 4.49 -3.73 -4.04
C GLU A 112 4.59 -4.09 -2.54
N ILE A 113 3.77 -5.04 -2.09
CA ILE A 113 3.82 -5.62 -0.74
C ILE A 113 3.38 -7.07 -0.83
N LYS A 114 3.99 -7.97 -0.02
CA LYS A 114 3.68 -9.40 -0.07
C LYS A 114 2.30 -9.67 0.57
N ASP A 115 1.47 -10.44 -0.13
CA ASP A 115 0.27 -11.08 0.41
C ASP A 115 0.44 -12.60 0.28
N THR A 116 0.67 -13.28 1.40
CA THR A 116 0.90 -14.73 1.43
C THR A 116 -0.37 -15.56 1.21
N ARG A 117 -1.55 -14.95 1.27
CA ARG A 117 -2.83 -15.61 1.02
C ARG A 117 -3.26 -15.56 -0.44
N ASN A 118 -2.59 -14.75 -1.22
CA ASN A 118 -2.93 -14.54 -2.61
C ASN A 118 -1.66 -14.35 -3.43
N ASP A 119 -1.27 -15.36 -4.22
CA ASP A 119 -0.11 -15.31 -5.11
C ASP A 119 -0.22 -14.24 -6.20
N LYS A 120 -1.43 -13.71 -6.40
CA LYS A 120 -1.66 -12.60 -7.32
C LYS A 120 -1.10 -11.33 -6.72
N LYS A 121 -0.08 -10.76 -7.37
CA LYS A 121 0.47 -9.45 -7.00
C LYS A 121 -0.62 -8.39 -7.11
N PRO A 122 -1.01 -7.73 -6.02
CA PRO A 122 -2.05 -6.72 -6.08
C PRO A 122 -1.44 -5.42 -6.60
N TYR A 123 -1.47 -5.25 -7.89
CA TYR A 123 -1.25 -3.93 -8.45
C TYR A 123 -2.50 -3.09 -8.21
N MET A 124 -2.30 -1.88 -7.67
CA MET A 124 -3.42 -1.03 -7.32
C MET A 124 -3.56 0.11 -8.31
N GLY A 125 -4.69 0.12 -9.02
CA GLY A 125 -5.14 1.30 -9.74
C GLY A 125 -5.61 2.40 -8.77
N ILE A 126 -5.73 3.62 -9.26
CA ILE A 126 -6.19 4.79 -8.48
C ILE A 126 -7.55 4.52 -7.82
N LYS A 127 -8.44 3.81 -8.50
CA LYS A 127 -9.74 3.40 -7.99
C LYS A 127 -9.63 2.61 -6.68
N SER A 128 -8.72 1.62 -6.63
CA SER A 128 -8.45 0.83 -5.42
C SER A 128 -7.83 1.68 -4.30
N MET A 129 -6.94 2.62 -4.65
CA MET A 129 -6.36 3.55 -3.68
C MET A 129 -7.44 4.44 -3.04
N LEU A 130 -8.35 5.00 -3.84
CA LEU A 130 -9.46 5.80 -3.33
C LEU A 130 -10.42 4.99 -2.47
N SER A 131 -10.79 3.78 -2.92
CA SER A 131 -11.64 2.86 -2.14
C SER A 131 -11.00 2.44 -0.82
N ALA A 132 -9.67 2.42 -0.73
CA ALA A 132 -8.98 2.07 0.51
C ALA A 132 -9.17 3.11 1.62
N VAL A 133 -9.40 4.37 1.27
CA VAL A 133 -9.45 5.51 2.20
C VAL A 133 -10.85 6.08 2.42
N THR A 134 -11.85 5.59 1.69
CA THR A 134 -13.25 6.05 1.81
C THR A 134 -14.10 5.09 2.63
N LEU A 135 -15.20 5.57 3.16
CA LEU A 135 -16.17 4.75 3.86
C LEU A 135 -16.86 3.81 2.85
N ASN A 136 -16.95 2.53 3.18
CA ASN A 136 -17.55 1.50 2.32
C ASN A 136 -17.00 1.45 0.88
N GLY A 137 -15.81 1.99 0.65
CA GLY A 137 -15.17 2.01 -0.67
C GLY A 137 -15.80 2.97 -1.69
N LYS A 138 -16.69 3.87 -1.27
CA LYS A 138 -17.35 4.83 -2.17
C LYS A 138 -16.38 5.93 -2.59
N GLN A 139 -15.94 5.90 -3.83
CA GLN A 139 -14.96 6.86 -4.37
C GLN A 139 -15.46 8.31 -4.39
N SER A 140 -16.79 8.51 -4.51
CA SER A 140 -17.42 9.84 -4.44
C SER A 140 -17.24 10.54 -3.09
N GLU A 141 -16.90 9.80 -2.05
CA GLU A 141 -16.64 10.32 -0.70
C GLU A 141 -15.15 10.63 -0.48
N ALA A 142 -14.30 10.47 -1.49
CA ALA A 142 -12.90 10.85 -1.40
C ALA A 142 -12.76 12.37 -1.21
N THR A 143 -11.74 12.77 -0.45
CA THR A 143 -11.44 14.19 -0.26
C THR A 143 -11.30 14.88 -1.62
N PRO A 144 -11.92 16.04 -1.84
CA PRO A 144 -11.77 16.82 -3.06
C PRO A 144 -10.28 16.97 -3.43
N ASN A 145 -9.97 16.92 -4.73
CA ASN A 145 -8.60 16.99 -5.29
C ASN A 145 -7.66 15.82 -4.96
N LEU A 146 -8.04 14.87 -4.10
CA LEU A 146 -7.19 13.71 -3.80
C LEU A 146 -6.89 12.85 -5.03
N PRO A 147 -7.86 12.52 -5.91
CA PRO A 147 -7.59 11.76 -7.13
C PRO A 147 -6.55 12.43 -8.02
N GLU A 148 -6.66 13.74 -8.21
CA GLU A 148 -5.71 14.53 -9.00
C GLU A 148 -4.31 14.54 -8.37
N ALA A 149 -4.24 14.74 -7.05
CA ALA A 149 -2.96 14.74 -6.33
C ALA A 149 -2.25 13.37 -6.41
N ILE A 150 -2.99 12.26 -6.40
CA ILE A 150 -2.44 10.91 -6.62
C ILE A 150 -1.88 10.80 -8.04
N VAL A 151 -2.64 11.21 -9.07
CA VAL A 151 -2.19 11.19 -10.47
C VAL A 151 -0.90 12.00 -10.63
N LYS A 152 -0.86 13.21 -10.08
CA LYS A 152 0.35 14.05 -10.09
C LYS A 152 1.54 13.35 -9.46
N SER A 153 1.35 12.74 -8.28
CA SER A 153 2.43 12.01 -7.59
C SER A 153 2.95 10.83 -8.40
N ILE A 154 2.09 10.10 -9.11
CA ILE A 154 2.49 8.99 -9.96
C ILE A 154 3.28 9.51 -11.17
N PHE A 155 2.74 10.48 -11.90
CA PHE A 155 3.32 10.95 -13.17
C PHE A 155 4.56 11.82 -12.98
N GLN A 156 4.70 12.50 -11.85
CA GLN A 156 5.87 13.31 -11.52
C GLN A 156 6.92 12.53 -10.72
N GLY A 157 6.56 11.36 -10.16
CA GLY A 157 7.45 10.62 -9.26
C GLY A 157 7.64 11.28 -7.90
N THR A 158 6.78 12.25 -7.53
CA THR A 158 6.84 12.97 -6.25
C THR A 158 6.22 12.15 -5.11
N PRO A 159 6.43 12.53 -3.83
CA PRO A 159 5.76 11.88 -2.70
C PRO A 159 4.23 11.85 -2.87
N TYR A 160 3.62 10.77 -2.39
CA TYR A 160 2.14 10.68 -2.38
C TYR A 160 1.55 11.74 -1.43
N PRO A 161 0.29 12.16 -1.66
CA PRO A 161 -0.33 13.17 -0.81
C PRO A 161 -0.40 12.73 0.65
N PHE A 162 -0.04 13.62 1.57
CA PHE A 162 -0.20 13.39 3.01
C PHE A 162 -1.64 13.07 3.39
N THR A 163 -2.62 13.68 2.70
CA THR A 163 -4.05 13.40 2.88
C THR A 163 -4.42 11.95 2.58
N LEU A 164 -3.80 11.32 1.59
CA LEU A 164 -3.97 9.89 1.29
C LEU A 164 -3.44 9.03 2.44
N PHE A 165 -2.22 9.31 2.91
CA PHE A 165 -1.58 8.59 4.00
C PHE A 165 -2.36 8.74 5.31
N SER A 166 -2.70 9.97 5.71
CA SER A 166 -3.45 10.22 6.94
C SER A 166 -4.86 9.63 6.92
N ALA A 167 -5.49 9.60 5.74
CA ALA A 167 -6.79 8.93 5.57
C ALA A 167 -6.67 7.41 5.76
N CYS A 168 -5.58 6.75 5.28
CA CYS A 168 -5.33 5.34 5.57
C CYS A 168 -5.26 5.08 7.07
N ILE A 169 -4.46 5.85 7.81
CA ILE A 169 -4.31 5.71 9.26
C ILE A 169 -5.65 5.87 9.97
N ARG A 170 -6.41 6.93 9.64
CA ARG A 170 -7.74 7.18 10.22
C ARG A 170 -8.70 6.02 9.97
N ARG A 171 -8.71 5.47 8.74
CA ARG A 171 -9.59 4.34 8.39
C ARG A 171 -9.21 3.07 9.14
N ILE A 172 -7.92 2.77 9.28
CA ILE A 172 -7.46 1.61 10.06
C ILE A 172 -7.93 1.74 11.52
N ARG A 173 -7.77 2.92 12.11
CA ARG A 173 -8.17 3.18 13.50
C ARG A 173 -9.68 3.10 13.69
N ALA A 174 -10.46 3.64 12.77
CA ALA A 174 -11.91 3.59 12.82
C ALA A 174 -12.48 2.17 12.66
N GLU A 175 -11.76 1.31 11.92
CA GLU A 175 -12.18 -0.05 11.61
C GLU A 175 -11.37 -1.11 12.37
N ALA A 176 -10.72 -0.78 13.47
CA ALA A 176 -9.74 -1.64 14.15
C ALA A 176 -10.26 -3.06 14.47
N GLY A 177 -11.54 -3.22 14.80
CA GLY A 177 -12.21 -4.51 15.01
C GLY A 177 -12.48 -5.30 13.72
N SER A 178 -12.53 -4.64 12.57
CA SER A 178 -12.81 -5.30 11.29
C SER A 178 -11.60 -6.08 10.76
N LYS A 179 -11.88 -7.20 10.06
CA LYS A 179 -10.85 -7.94 9.32
C LYS A 179 -10.23 -7.10 8.20
N ASP A 180 -10.98 -6.14 7.67
CA ASP A 180 -10.58 -5.27 6.56
C ASP A 180 -9.80 -4.02 6.99
N ALA A 181 -9.66 -3.77 8.30
CA ALA A 181 -8.87 -2.63 8.79
C ALA A 181 -7.45 -2.64 8.20
N ILE A 182 -6.78 -3.79 8.28
CA ILE A 182 -5.41 -4.01 7.78
C ILE A 182 -5.47 -4.74 6.44
N ARG A 183 -6.08 -4.12 5.44
CA ARG A 183 -6.10 -4.66 4.08
C ARG A 183 -4.88 -4.22 3.28
N ILE A 184 -4.47 -5.05 2.35
CA ILE A 184 -3.26 -4.87 1.54
C ILE A 184 -3.17 -3.49 0.89
N ALA A 185 -4.29 -2.96 0.36
CA ALA A 185 -4.31 -1.65 -0.28
C ALA A 185 -3.86 -0.52 0.65
N ARG A 186 -4.29 -0.54 1.92
CA ARG A 186 -3.85 0.45 2.92
C ARG A 186 -2.39 0.29 3.26
N MET A 187 -1.91 -0.95 3.39
CA MET A 187 -0.51 -1.23 3.71
C MET A 187 0.42 -0.80 2.58
N ALA A 188 0.06 -1.07 1.34
CA ALA A 188 0.82 -0.62 0.19
C ALA A 188 0.90 0.91 0.09
N ILE A 189 -0.22 1.62 0.30
CA ILE A 189 -0.24 3.09 0.31
C ILE A 189 0.65 3.64 1.43
N ILE A 190 0.56 3.10 2.64
CA ILE A 190 1.38 3.54 3.78
C ILE A 190 2.87 3.30 3.47
N LYS A 191 3.23 2.10 3.01
CA LYS A 191 4.60 1.77 2.60
C LYS A 191 5.12 2.72 1.52
N ALA A 192 4.33 2.93 0.46
CA ALA A 192 4.71 3.79 -0.66
C ALA A 192 4.92 5.24 -0.22
N TYR A 193 4.04 5.78 0.62
CA TYR A 193 4.20 7.11 1.20
C TYR A 193 5.49 7.22 2.02
N LEU A 194 5.70 6.32 2.97
CA LEU A 194 6.88 6.33 3.83
C LEU A 194 8.18 6.19 3.03
N ASN A 195 8.20 5.34 2.00
CA ASN A 195 9.38 5.14 1.16
C ASN A 195 9.73 6.35 0.29
N ARG A 196 8.75 7.18 -0.09
CA ARG A 196 8.99 8.42 -0.85
C ARG A 196 9.25 9.64 0.03
N THR A 197 8.87 9.62 1.30
CA THR A 197 9.05 10.76 2.21
C THR A 197 10.22 10.58 3.17
N SER A 198 10.73 9.35 3.33
CA SER A 198 11.86 9.07 4.22
C SER A 198 13.16 9.63 3.64
N SER A 199 13.79 10.55 4.35
CA SER A 199 15.12 11.08 4.02
C SER A 199 16.24 10.07 4.29
N ASN A 200 16.01 9.06 5.12
CA ASN A 200 16.95 7.98 5.39
C ASN A 200 16.85 6.90 4.32
N ASN A 201 17.98 6.47 3.77
CA ASN A 201 18.07 5.48 2.68
C ASN A 201 17.48 4.09 2.98
N LYS A 202 17.00 3.83 4.21
CA LYS A 202 16.41 2.54 4.57
C LYS A 202 14.92 2.51 4.20
N LYS A 203 14.63 1.94 3.02
CA LYS A 203 13.25 1.71 2.55
C LYS A 203 12.60 0.58 3.35
N ILE A 204 11.29 0.69 3.51
CA ILE A 204 10.46 -0.39 4.05
C ILE A 204 10.39 -1.50 3.00
N GLU A 205 10.73 -2.70 3.41
CA GLU A 205 10.74 -3.90 2.56
C GLU A 205 9.32 -4.34 2.16
N ILE A 206 9.22 -5.24 1.20
CA ILE A 206 7.94 -5.82 0.75
C ILE A 206 7.40 -6.89 1.70
N MET A 207 8.25 -7.41 2.58
CA MET A 207 7.97 -8.46 3.57
C MET A 207 8.65 -8.15 4.91
N LEU A 208 8.53 -9.08 5.87
CA LEU A 208 9.09 -8.94 7.20
C LEU A 208 10.60 -8.65 7.17
N ASP A 209 10.98 -7.49 7.68
CA ASP A 209 12.37 -7.12 7.95
C ASP A 209 12.69 -7.35 9.44
N LYS A 210 13.35 -8.45 9.74
CA LYS A 210 13.79 -8.78 11.11
C LYS A 210 14.90 -7.85 11.60
N SER A 211 15.64 -7.20 10.71
CA SER A 211 16.71 -6.25 11.05
C SER A 211 16.20 -4.85 11.40
N ASN A 212 14.92 -4.58 11.20
CA ASN A 212 14.34 -3.28 11.43
C ASN A 212 14.28 -2.97 12.94
N THR A 213 14.85 -1.83 13.33
CA THR A 213 14.93 -1.34 14.72
C THR A 213 14.02 -0.16 15.01
N ASN A 214 13.19 0.28 14.02
CA ASN A 214 12.25 1.36 14.26
C ASN A 214 11.21 0.94 15.30
N GLN A 215 11.02 1.76 16.34
CA GLN A 215 10.16 1.44 17.49
C GLN A 215 8.70 1.23 17.09
N GLY A 216 8.15 2.03 16.17
CA GLY A 216 6.79 1.84 15.66
C GLY A 216 6.64 0.48 14.98
N TYR A 217 7.60 0.13 14.11
CA TYR A 217 7.61 -1.17 13.43
C TYR A 217 7.72 -2.35 14.42
N LEU A 218 8.60 -2.28 15.42
CA LEU A 218 8.76 -3.30 16.45
C LEU A 218 7.50 -3.45 17.29
N CYS A 219 6.89 -2.34 17.72
CA CYS A 219 5.60 -2.37 18.42
C CYS A 219 4.51 -3.04 17.60
N GLY A 220 4.44 -2.76 16.29
CA GLY A 220 3.50 -3.40 15.39
C GLY A 220 3.72 -4.91 15.27
N ARG A 221 4.98 -5.35 15.12
CA ARG A 221 5.34 -6.77 15.13
C ARG A 221 4.92 -7.46 16.42
N LEU A 222 5.29 -6.88 17.57
CA LEU A 222 4.94 -7.42 18.87
C LEU A 222 3.42 -7.54 19.04
N PHE A 223 2.68 -6.49 18.68
CA PHE A 223 1.22 -6.50 18.73
C PHE A 223 0.62 -7.64 17.88
N ALA A 224 1.19 -7.94 16.70
CA ALA A 224 0.74 -9.07 15.87
C ALA A 224 0.97 -10.43 16.53
N VAL A 225 2.09 -10.61 17.24
CA VAL A 225 2.37 -11.84 17.99
C VAL A 225 1.35 -12.00 19.14
N LEU A 226 1.12 -10.94 19.91
CA LEU A 226 0.17 -10.95 21.04
C LEU A 226 -1.27 -11.18 20.57
N ASP A 227 -1.66 -10.58 19.44
CA ASP A 227 -2.97 -10.81 18.79
C ASP A 227 -3.13 -12.28 18.38
N LYS A 228 -2.10 -12.87 17.77
CA LYS A 228 -2.11 -14.27 17.35
C LYS A 228 -2.21 -15.23 18.52
N ILE A 229 -1.51 -14.97 19.62
CA ILE A 229 -1.59 -15.76 20.86
C ILE A 229 -3.03 -15.76 21.38
N GLN A 230 -3.68 -14.59 21.47
CA GLN A 230 -5.06 -14.51 21.93
C GLN A 230 -6.03 -15.22 20.98
N VAL A 231 -5.88 -15.04 19.67
CA VAL A 231 -6.72 -15.70 18.65
C VAL A 231 -6.62 -17.23 18.78
N ASP A 232 -5.42 -17.77 18.98
CA ASP A 232 -5.20 -19.22 19.12
C ASP A 232 -5.71 -19.76 20.48
N ALA A 233 -5.64 -18.95 21.53
CA ALA A 233 -6.09 -19.35 22.88
C ALA A 233 -7.61 -19.27 23.07
N ASN A 234 -8.27 -18.31 22.42
CA ASN A 234 -9.68 -17.96 22.68
C ASN A 234 -10.60 -18.15 21.46
N GLY A 235 -10.28 -19.06 20.55
CA GLY A 235 -11.18 -19.45 19.47
C GLY A 235 -11.53 -18.34 18.47
N GLY A 236 -10.60 -17.42 18.19
CA GLY A 236 -10.74 -16.38 17.18
C GLY A 236 -10.97 -14.95 17.68
N SER A 237 -11.10 -14.73 18.97
CA SER A 237 -11.18 -13.37 19.55
C SER A 237 -9.85 -12.63 19.40
N SER A 238 -9.89 -11.38 18.93
CA SER A 238 -8.71 -10.54 18.62
C SER A 238 -8.60 -9.37 19.59
N ILE A 239 -7.37 -8.98 19.96
CA ILE A 239 -7.11 -7.78 20.78
C ILE A 239 -7.26 -6.47 20.01
N ARG A 240 -7.39 -6.53 18.68
CA ARG A 240 -7.34 -5.33 17.80
C ARG A 240 -8.38 -4.29 18.14
N GLU A 241 -9.64 -4.70 18.27
CA GLU A 241 -10.75 -3.79 18.52
C GLU A 241 -10.52 -2.93 19.76
N ARG A 242 -10.02 -3.55 20.82
CA ARG A 242 -9.83 -2.89 22.12
C ARG A 242 -8.53 -2.11 22.22
N TYR A 243 -7.44 -2.63 21.69
CA TYR A 243 -6.09 -2.12 22.01
C TYR A 243 -5.33 -1.53 20.82
N MET A 244 -5.69 -1.82 19.56
CA MET A 244 -4.91 -1.37 18.39
C MET A 244 -4.75 0.15 18.33
N ASN A 245 -5.79 0.90 18.66
CA ASN A 245 -5.75 2.36 18.61
C ASN A 245 -4.74 2.94 19.62
N ALA A 246 -4.76 2.45 20.85
CA ALA A 246 -3.82 2.88 21.88
C ALA A 246 -2.41 2.33 21.61
N ALA A 247 -2.28 1.05 21.23
CA ALA A 247 -0.99 0.45 20.90
C ALA A 247 -0.27 1.14 19.75
N SER A 248 -1.02 1.65 18.74
CA SER A 248 -0.45 2.38 17.62
C SER A 248 -0.15 3.85 17.90
N ALA A 249 -0.71 4.46 18.94
CA ALA A 249 -0.53 5.87 19.24
C ALA A 249 0.33 6.10 20.49
N THR A 250 0.07 5.36 21.57
CA THR A 250 0.70 5.48 22.89
C THR A 250 1.13 4.11 23.42
N PRO A 251 2.12 3.45 22.82
CA PRO A 251 2.51 2.08 23.17
C PRO A 251 2.77 1.86 24.65
N ALA A 252 3.51 2.76 25.30
CA ALA A 252 3.87 2.63 26.73
C ALA A 252 2.66 2.47 27.63
N SER A 253 1.51 3.08 27.30
CA SER A 253 0.29 3.02 28.12
C SER A 253 -0.43 1.67 28.06
N VAL A 254 -0.13 0.83 27.07
CA VAL A 254 -0.94 -0.35 26.73
C VAL A 254 -0.15 -1.66 26.75
N PHE A 255 1.12 -1.65 26.34
CA PHE A 255 1.86 -2.89 26.14
C PHE A 255 2.05 -3.69 27.43
N ALA A 256 2.21 -3.04 28.59
CA ALA A 256 2.28 -3.75 29.89
C ALA A 256 1.02 -4.59 30.13
N THR A 257 -0.16 -4.02 29.89
CA THR A 257 -1.45 -4.72 30.03
C THR A 257 -1.58 -5.88 29.04
N ILE A 258 -1.23 -5.66 27.75
CA ILE A 258 -1.38 -6.68 26.72
C ILE A 258 -0.39 -7.83 26.93
N LEU A 259 0.82 -7.54 27.40
CA LEU A 259 1.83 -8.56 27.72
C LEU A 259 1.35 -9.45 28.88
N ASN A 260 0.79 -8.87 29.96
CA ASN A 260 0.20 -9.64 31.05
C ASN A 260 -0.96 -10.52 30.58
N LEU A 261 -1.86 -9.97 29.75
CA LEU A 261 -2.95 -10.75 29.14
C LEU A 261 -2.40 -11.90 28.29
N SER A 262 -1.33 -11.66 27.55
CA SER A 262 -0.72 -12.69 26.69
C SER A 262 -0.16 -13.85 27.51
N SER A 263 0.37 -13.63 28.72
CA SER A 263 0.83 -14.69 29.62
C SER A 263 -0.33 -15.62 29.98
N HIS A 264 -1.48 -15.08 30.37
CA HIS A 264 -2.70 -15.86 30.62
C HIS A 264 -3.17 -16.64 29.40
N HIS A 265 -3.06 -16.05 28.19
CA HIS A 265 -3.45 -16.73 26.97
C HIS A 265 -2.46 -17.84 26.59
N MET A 266 -1.17 -17.64 26.86
CA MET A 266 -0.15 -18.68 26.67
C MET A 266 -0.41 -19.92 27.53
N GLU A 267 -0.87 -19.75 28.77
CA GLU A 267 -1.24 -20.87 29.65
C GLU A 267 -2.35 -21.73 29.04
N LYS A 268 -3.34 -21.11 28.39
CA LYS A 268 -4.48 -21.78 27.75
C LYS A 268 -4.15 -22.57 26.49
N LEU A 269 -3.00 -22.31 25.85
CA LEU A 269 -2.57 -23.05 24.68
C LEU A 269 -2.24 -24.50 25.08
N SER A 270 -2.84 -25.47 24.44
CA SER A 270 -2.58 -26.89 24.68
C SER A 270 -1.26 -27.39 24.06
N ASN A 271 -0.83 -26.77 22.97
CA ASN A 271 0.37 -27.19 22.21
C ASN A 271 1.63 -26.53 22.73
N GLN A 272 2.52 -27.33 23.36
CA GLN A 272 3.79 -26.87 23.92
C GLN A 272 4.74 -26.29 22.85
N GLY A 273 4.77 -26.85 21.66
CA GLY A 273 5.59 -26.32 20.54
C GLY A 273 5.17 -24.90 20.15
N LYS A 274 3.85 -24.62 20.12
CA LYS A 274 3.34 -23.27 19.90
C LYS A 274 3.74 -22.30 21.00
N LYS A 275 3.73 -22.72 22.25
CA LYS A 275 4.17 -21.88 23.38
C LYS A 275 5.61 -21.45 23.21
N ILE A 276 6.51 -22.42 22.95
CA ILE A 276 7.93 -22.14 22.74
C ILE A 276 8.13 -21.22 21.52
N PHE A 277 7.42 -21.48 20.43
CA PHE A 277 7.50 -20.66 19.22
C PHE A 277 7.10 -19.19 19.48
N PHE A 278 5.97 -18.96 20.12
CA PHE A 278 5.52 -17.60 20.42
C PHE A 278 6.43 -16.89 21.42
N GLU A 279 6.95 -17.62 22.44
CA GLU A 279 7.86 -17.06 23.42
C GLU A 279 9.18 -16.61 22.76
N LYS A 280 9.78 -17.45 21.91
CA LYS A 280 10.97 -17.07 21.16
C LYS A 280 10.74 -15.85 20.28
N MET A 281 9.61 -15.80 19.58
CA MET A 281 9.29 -14.68 18.69
C MET A 281 9.04 -13.40 19.47
N LYS A 282 8.34 -13.46 20.58
CA LYS A 282 8.12 -12.34 21.49
C LYS A 282 9.44 -11.80 22.03
N GLN A 283 10.32 -12.71 22.51
CA GLN A 283 11.62 -12.33 23.05
C GLN A 283 12.51 -11.68 21.95
N GLU A 284 12.59 -12.27 20.74
CA GLU A 284 13.33 -11.68 19.62
C GLU A 284 12.97 -10.23 19.35
N ILE A 285 11.68 -9.89 19.48
CA ILE A 285 11.22 -8.53 19.23
C ILE A 285 11.52 -7.63 20.44
N ILE A 286 11.29 -8.11 21.66
CA ILE A 286 11.51 -7.35 22.89
C ILE A 286 12.99 -7.00 23.07
N ASP A 287 13.91 -7.90 22.74
CA ASP A 287 15.36 -7.66 22.82
C ASP A 287 15.85 -6.52 21.92
N LYS A 288 15.04 -6.13 20.90
CA LYS A 288 15.33 -5.00 20.02
C LYS A 288 14.72 -3.69 20.48
N ILE A 289 13.83 -3.74 21.46
CA ILE A 289 13.25 -2.54 22.06
C ILE A 289 14.31 -1.91 22.97
N PRO A 290 14.55 -0.58 22.87
CA PRO A 290 15.53 0.09 23.71
C PRO A 290 15.28 -0.13 25.20
N ALA A 291 16.33 -0.08 26.03
CA ALA A 291 16.22 -0.19 27.49
C ALA A 291 15.31 0.87 28.12
N THR A 292 15.06 1.98 27.44
CA THR A 292 14.09 3.01 27.83
C THR A 292 12.63 2.53 27.76
N GLY A 293 12.38 1.34 27.21
CA GLY A 293 11.06 0.75 27.10
C GLY A 293 10.30 1.17 25.84
N PHE A 294 8.98 0.97 25.89
CA PHE A 294 8.09 1.36 24.80
C PHE A 294 7.97 2.88 24.68
N PRO A 295 7.86 3.43 23.46
CA PRO A 295 7.69 4.88 23.27
C PRO A 295 6.37 5.36 23.89
N ALA A 296 6.43 6.51 24.57
CA ALA A 296 5.24 7.14 25.14
C ALA A 296 4.23 7.54 24.08
N HIS A 297 4.73 7.98 22.91
CA HIS A 297 3.93 8.43 21.78
C HIS A 297 4.60 8.05 20.45
N LEU A 298 3.79 7.67 19.44
CA LEU A 298 4.21 7.48 18.06
C LEU A 298 3.62 8.60 17.21
N ASP A 299 4.44 9.28 16.43
CA ASP A 299 3.98 10.21 15.42
C ASP A 299 3.21 9.48 14.30
N LEU A 300 2.62 10.23 13.37
CA LEU A 300 1.79 9.62 12.35
C LEU A 300 2.59 8.69 11.40
N GLN A 301 3.86 8.99 11.14
CA GLN A 301 4.72 8.12 10.32
C GLN A 301 5.07 6.83 11.06
N ASP A 302 5.37 6.91 12.35
CA ASP A 302 5.64 5.74 13.18
C ASP A 302 4.38 4.90 13.44
N GLN A 303 3.18 5.52 13.50
CA GLN A 303 1.92 4.79 13.42
C GLN A 303 1.78 4.03 12.10
N GLY A 304 2.17 4.62 10.99
CA GLY A 304 2.25 3.94 9.70
C GLY A 304 3.20 2.74 9.75
N ARG A 305 4.39 2.91 10.33
CA ARG A 305 5.35 1.81 10.52
C ARG A 305 4.82 0.73 11.46
N PHE A 306 4.07 1.10 12.48
CA PHE A 306 3.37 0.14 13.36
C PHE A 306 2.43 -0.76 12.55
N PHE A 307 1.58 -0.20 11.69
CA PHE A 307 0.65 -1.00 10.89
C PHE A 307 1.37 -1.89 9.87
N ILE A 308 2.47 -1.42 9.27
CA ILE A 308 3.31 -2.25 8.40
C ILE A 308 3.96 -3.39 9.19
N GLY A 309 4.54 -3.12 10.37
CA GLY A 309 5.12 -4.14 11.24
C GLY A 309 4.12 -5.21 11.64
N TYR A 310 2.90 -4.79 12.01
CA TYR A 310 1.79 -5.70 12.30
C TYR A 310 1.44 -6.57 11.08
N TYR A 311 1.30 -5.95 9.91
CA TYR A 311 0.95 -6.67 8.68
C TYR A 311 2.04 -7.67 8.28
N HIS A 312 3.30 -7.26 8.25
CA HIS A 312 4.42 -8.12 7.89
C HIS A 312 4.55 -9.33 8.84
N GLN A 313 4.47 -9.10 10.14
CA GLN A 313 4.52 -10.18 11.13
C GLN A 313 3.33 -11.15 10.98
N LYS A 314 2.16 -10.63 10.65
CA LYS A 314 0.98 -11.45 10.40
C LYS A 314 1.14 -12.31 9.13
N GLN A 315 1.74 -11.77 8.06
CA GLN A 315 2.02 -12.52 6.84
C GLN A 315 3.01 -13.68 7.09
N GLU A 316 4.02 -13.46 7.93
CA GLU A 316 5.01 -14.49 8.29
C GLU A 316 4.37 -15.74 8.92
N PHE A 317 3.29 -15.61 9.67
CA PHE A 317 2.59 -16.76 10.24
C PHE A 317 1.99 -17.71 9.19
N PHE A 318 1.73 -17.21 7.98
CA PHE A 318 1.19 -18.01 6.89
C PHE A 318 2.29 -18.57 5.98
N THR A 319 3.43 -17.89 5.87
CA THR A 319 4.54 -18.32 4.97
C THR A 319 5.14 -19.65 5.41
N LYS A 320 5.27 -19.92 6.73
CA LYS A 320 5.84 -21.16 7.25
C LYS A 320 4.98 -22.42 7.05
N LYS A 321 3.69 -22.27 6.81
CA LYS A 321 2.81 -23.41 6.53
C LYS A 321 2.99 -23.99 5.12
N GLU A 322 3.51 -23.24 4.18
CA GLU A 322 3.74 -23.69 2.81
C GLU A 322 5.06 -24.46 2.68
N GLU A 323 6.07 -24.13 3.51
CA GLU A 323 7.35 -24.85 3.53
C GLU A 323 7.25 -26.22 4.22
N GLU A 324 6.41 -26.35 5.25
CA GLU A 324 6.18 -27.62 5.95
C GLU A 324 5.34 -28.63 5.15
N ASN A 325 4.65 -28.20 4.08
CA ASN A 325 3.84 -29.07 3.23
C ASN A 325 4.52 -29.44 1.89
N LYS A 326 5.80 -29.08 1.69
CA LYS A 326 6.57 -29.39 0.48
C LYS A 326 7.66 -30.44 0.68
N ASP A 327 7.82 -30.97 1.89
CA ASP A 327 8.62 -32.14 2.26
C ASP A 327 7.68 -33.35 2.49
#